data_d675bc4eb9f1e3d7340e70077e75b08a
#
_entry.id   d675bc4eb9f1e3d7340e70077e75b08a
#
_cell.length_a   1.000
_cell.length_b   1.000
_cell.length_c   1.000
_cell.angle_alpha   90.00
_cell.angle_beta   90.00
_cell.angle_gamma   90.00
#
_symmetry.space_group_name_H-M   'P 1'
#
loop_
_entity.id
_entity.type
_entity.pdbx_description
1 polymer ?
#
loop_
_entity_poly.entity_id
_entity_poly.type
_entity_poly.pdbx_seq_one_letter_code
_entity_poly.pdbx_strand_id
1 'polypeptide(L)'
;MKRLRTAVFGTGFVGRVHLEAICRLGFVDVVAIGEADVEKGRRLGQEFGVESPETDWQKILQDPKLDAVHICTPNALHFPMAKAALEAGKN
;
A
#
# COMPACT_ATOMS: atom_id res chain seq x y z
N MET A 1 -2.78 7.54 21.32
CA MET A 1 -3.62 7.22 20.16
C MET A 1 -2.93 6.19 19.28
N LYS A 2 -3.67 5.17 18.89
CA LYS A 2 -3.10 4.14 18.02
C LYS A 2 -2.90 4.66 16.61
N ARG A 3 -1.71 4.42 16.03
CA ARG A 3 -1.46 4.75 14.64
C ARG A 3 -1.95 3.62 13.75
N LEU A 4 -2.55 3.99 12.62
CA LEU A 4 -2.98 3.01 11.62
C LEU A 4 -1.82 2.68 10.69
N ARG A 5 -1.64 1.40 10.40
CA ARG A 5 -0.61 0.91 9.50
C ARG A 5 -1.27 0.53 8.18
N THR A 6 -0.90 1.19 7.10
CA THR A 6 -1.54 0.99 5.80
C THR A 6 -0.51 0.68 4.71
N ALA A 7 -0.98 0.07 3.64
CA ALA A 7 -0.19 -0.18 2.44
C ALA A 7 -0.89 0.44 1.23
N VAL A 8 -0.12 0.79 0.22
CA VAL A 8 -0.64 1.29 -1.05
C VAL A 8 -0.22 0.33 -2.14
N PHE A 9 -1.19 -0.20 -2.89
CA PHE A 9 -0.96 -1.08 -4.02
C PHE A 9 -1.08 -0.27 -5.31
N GLY A 10 -0.01 -0.26 -6.11
CA GLY A 10 0.04 0.50 -7.34
C GLY A 10 0.60 1.90 -7.12
N THR A 11 1.52 2.31 -7.99
CA THR A 11 2.26 3.56 -7.85
C THR A 11 2.11 4.50 -9.04
N GLY A 12 1.00 4.36 -9.79
CA GLY A 12 0.66 5.32 -10.82
C GLY A 12 0.23 6.65 -10.21
N PHE A 13 -0.33 7.52 -11.05
CA PHE A 13 -0.73 8.86 -10.61
C PHE A 13 -1.64 8.82 -9.37
N VAL A 14 -2.65 7.95 -9.38
CA VAL A 14 -3.60 7.86 -8.27
C VAL A 14 -2.91 7.35 -7.00
N GLY A 15 -2.03 6.36 -7.13
CA GLY A 15 -1.28 5.83 -5.99
C GLY A 15 -0.41 6.90 -5.33
N ARG A 16 0.25 7.72 -6.14
CA ARG A 16 1.06 8.82 -5.63
C ARG A 16 0.22 9.85 -4.89
N VAL A 17 -0.96 10.19 -5.42
CA VAL A 17 -1.87 11.14 -4.77
C VAL A 17 -2.31 10.60 -3.40
N HIS A 18 -2.63 9.30 -3.34
CA HIS A 18 -3.00 8.68 -2.07
C HIS A 18 -1.85 8.70 -1.07
N LEU A 19 -0.64 8.41 -1.50
CA LEU A 19 0.53 8.46 -0.62
C LEU A 19 0.72 9.85 -0.02
N GLU A 20 0.63 10.88 -0.83
CA GLU A 20 0.77 12.25 -0.36
C GLU A 20 -0.33 12.62 0.64
N ALA A 21 -1.56 12.22 0.36
CA ALA A 21 -2.69 12.51 1.24
C ALA A 21 -2.54 11.79 2.59
N ILE A 22 -2.15 10.51 2.57
CA ILE A 22 -1.97 9.71 3.78
C ILE A 22 -0.89 10.33 4.67
N CYS A 23 0.22 10.75 4.08
CA CYS A 23 1.33 11.33 4.84
C CYS A 23 0.94 12.61 5.58
N ARG A 24 -0.10 13.30 5.13
CA ARG A 24 -0.57 14.52 5.78
C ARG A 24 -1.49 14.26 6.98
N LEU A 25 -1.99 13.04 7.14
CA LEU A 25 -2.95 12.73 8.19
C LEU A 25 -2.35 12.67 9.59
N GLY A 26 -1.07 12.38 9.70
CA GLY A 26 -0.36 12.40 10.99
C GLY A 26 -0.60 11.20 11.90
N PHE A 27 -1.68 10.45 11.71
CA PHE A 27 -1.95 9.25 12.53
C PHE A 27 -1.94 7.96 11.71
N VAL A 28 -1.57 8.04 10.45
CA VAL A 28 -1.50 6.88 9.55
C VAL A 28 -0.08 6.74 9.02
N ASP A 29 0.47 5.55 9.15
CA ASP A 29 1.80 5.22 8.63
C ASP A 29 1.67 4.37 7.38
N VAL A 30 2.33 4.78 6.30
CA VAL A 30 2.48 3.93 5.12
C VAL A 30 3.66 3.00 5.38
N VAL A 31 3.37 1.73 5.60
CA VAL A 31 4.39 0.75 5.99
C VAL A 31 4.80 -0.15 4.82
N ALA A 32 4.04 -0.14 3.73
CA ALA A 32 4.36 -0.98 2.57
C ALA A 32 3.81 -0.36 1.29
N ILE A 33 4.51 -0.60 0.19
CA ILE A 33 4.08 -0.25 -1.15
C ILE A 33 4.16 -1.52 -1.99
N GLY A 34 3.03 -1.91 -2.59
CA GLY A 34 2.97 -3.03 -3.51
C GLY A 34 3.02 -2.52 -4.94
N GLU A 35 4.09 -2.82 -5.66
CA GLU A 35 4.29 -2.37 -7.03
C GLU A 35 5.04 -3.43 -7.82
N ALA A 36 4.46 -3.87 -8.93
CA ALA A 36 5.07 -4.90 -9.77
C ALA A 36 6.36 -4.41 -10.45
N ASP A 37 6.45 -3.12 -10.73
CA ASP A 37 7.65 -2.51 -11.30
C ASP A 37 8.61 -2.17 -10.16
N VAL A 38 9.71 -2.91 -10.05
CA VAL A 38 10.69 -2.78 -8.98
C VAL A 38 11.23 -1.36 -8.88
N GLU A 39 11.53 -0.75 -10.02
CA GLU A 39 12.15 0.57 -10.05
C GLU A 39 11.19 1.66 -9.56
N LYS A 40 9.93 1.60 -9.99
CA LYS A 40 8.91 2.55 -9.52
C LYS A 40 8.67 2.41 -8.03
N GLY A 41 8.57 1.18 -7.54
CA GLY A 41 8.38 0.92 -6.12
C GLY A 41 9.54 1.45 -5.30
N ARG A 42 10.78 1.23 -5.77
CA ARG A 42 11.96 1.70 -5.08
C ARG A 42 12.00 3.23 -4.98
N ARG A 43 11.69 3.92 -6.09
CA ARG A 43 11.70 5.38 -6.09
C ARG A 43 10.68 5.97 -5.13
N LEU A 44 9.46 5.45 -5.16
CA LEU A 44 8.41 5.94 -4.25
C LEU A 44 8.71 5.56 -2.81
N GLY A 45 9.26 4.38 -2.59
CA GLY A 45 9.69 3.98 -1.25
C GLY A 45 10.70 4.93 -0.66
N GLN A 46 11.67 5.36 -1.46
CA GLN A 46 12.66 6.34 -1.01
C GLN A 46 12.03 7.70 -0.75
N GLU A 47 11.12 8.13 -1.62
CA GLU A 47 10.48 9.44 -1.49
C GLU A 47 9.59 9.52 -0.25
N PHE A 48 8.88 8.45 0.08
CA PHE A 48 7.92 8.44 1.19
C PHE A 48 8.40 7.69 2.43
N GLY A 49 9.67 7.27 2.44
CA GLY A 49 10.24 6.65 3.63
C GLY A 49 9.83 5.20 3.86
N VAL A 50 9.44 4.49 2.82
CA VAL A 50 9.11 3.06 2.90
C VAL A 50 10.33 2.26 2.47
N GLU A 51 10.89 1.48 3.39
CA GLU A 51 12.19 0.83 3.18
C GLU A 51 12.17 -0.33 2.20
N SER A 52 11.10 -1.11 2.19
CA SER A 52 11.07 -2.38 1.45
C SER A 52 9.84 -2.49 0.58
N PRO A 53 9.80 -1.79 -0.56
CA PRO A 53 8.71 -1.98 -1.52
C PRO A 53 8.67 -3.43 -1.97
N GLU A 54 7.46 -3.98 -2.11
CA GLU A 54 7.25 -5.39 -2.41
C GLU A 54 6.59 -5.53 -3.78
N THR A 55 7.11 -6.45 -4.60
CA THR A 55 6.51 -6.72 -5.91
C THR A 55 5.29 -7.64 -5.81
N ASP A 56 5.19 -8.44 -4.75
CA ASP A 56 4.07 -9.34 -4.53
C ASP A 56 3.14 -8.76 -3.45
N TRP A 57 2.03 -8.17 -3.88
CA TRP A 57 1.08 -7.55 -2.97
C TRP A 57 0.48 -8.56 -1.98
N GLN A 58 0.44 -9.84 -2.33
CA GLN A 58 -0.10 -10.87 -1.43
C GLN A 58 0.74 -11.03 -0.18
N LYS A 59 2.04 -10.85 -0.29
CA LYS A 59 2.92 -10.91 0.88
C LYS A 59 2.65 -9.79 1.86
N ILE A 60 2.30 -8.61 1.35
CA ILE A 60 1.98 -7.46 2.19
C ILE A 60 0.77 -7.76 3.07
N LEU A 61 -0.24 -8.43 2.51
CA LEU A 61 -1.46 -8.77 3.25
C LEU A 61 -1.23 -9.78 4.36
N GLN A 62 -0.11 -10.47 4.36
CA GLN A 62 0.20 -11.46 5.39
C GLN A 62 0.71 -10.84 6.70
N ASP A 63 1.07 -9.55 6.68
CA ASP A 63 1.52 -8.86 7.89
C ASP A 63 0.35 -8.67 8.85
N PRO A 64 0.39 -9.31 10.05
CA PRO A 64 -0.70 -9.20 11.01
C PRO A 64 -0.87 -7.79 11.59
N LYS A 65 0.13 -6.94 11.46
CA LYS A 65 0.09 -5.56 11.96
C LYS A 65 -0.46 -4.56 10.95
N LEU A 66 -0.76 -5.01 9.73
CA LEU A 66 -1.33 -4.15 8.70
C LEU A 66 -2.82 -3.97 8.96
N ASP A 67 -3.28 -2.74 9.03
CA ASP A 67 -4.69 -2.43 9.34
C ASP A 67 -5.53 -2.21 8.09
N ALA A 68 -4.97 -1.59 7.06
CA ALA A 68 -5.73 -1.19 5.88
C ALA A 68 -4.87 -1.17 4.62
N VAL A 69 -5.52 -1.21 3.47
CA VAL A 69 -4.82 -1.08 2.18
C VAL A 69 -5.57 -0.08 1.28
N HIS A 70 -4.80 0.62 0.46
CA HIS A 70 -5.32 1.49 -0.59
C HIS A 70 -5.00 0.84 -1.94
N ILE A 71 -6.02 0.50 -2.71
CA ILE A 71 -5.84 -0.20 -3.98
C ILE A 71 -5.92 0.80 -5.12
N CYS A 72 -4.76 1.10 -5.70
CA CYS A 72 -4.61 2.10 -6.78
C CYS A 72 -4.08 1.46 -8.06
N THR A 73 -4.23 0.16 -8.21
CA THR A 73 -3.80 -0.60 -9.37
C THR A 73 -4.83 -0.49 -10.51
N PRO A 74 -4.48 -0.96 -11.74
CA PRO A 74 -5.47 -1.03 -12.81
C PRO A 74 -6.72 -1.82 -12.40
N ASN A 75 -7.86 -1.47 -12.99
CA ASN A 75 -9.17 -2.04 -12.61
C ASN A 75 -9.20 -3.56 -12.61
N ALA A 76 -8.48 -4.20 -13.52
CA ALA A 76 -8.46 -5.66 -13.61
C ALA A 76 -7.95 -6.32 -12.32
N LEU A 77 -7.13 -5.62 -11.53
CA LEU A 77 -6.57 -6.15 -10.29
C LEU A 77 -7.37 -5.75 -9.05
N HIS A 78 -8.33 -4.82 -9.16
CA HIS A 78 -9.07 -4.33 -7.98
C HIS A 78 -9.83 -5.44 -7.27
N PHE A 79 -10.57 -6.27 -8.02
CA PHE A 79 -11.39 -7.30 -7.40
C PHE A 79 -10.56 -8.34 -6.64
N PRO A 80 -9.54 -8.97 -7.26
CA PRO A 80 -8.74 -9.96 -6.52
C PRO A 80 -8.01 -9.35 -5.32
N MET A 81 -7.52 -8.12 -5.43
CA MET A 81 -6.85 -7.47 -4.31
C MET A 81 -7.80 -7.13 -3.18
N ALA A 82 -8.98 -6.58 -3.50
CA ALA A 82 -9.98 -6.24 -2.50
C ALA A 82 -10.49 -7.49 -1.80
N LYS A 83 -10.75 -8.56 -2.55
CA LYS A 83 -11.20 -9.83 -1.99
C LYS A 83 -10.15 -10.39 -1.02
N ALA A 84 -8.89 -10.42 -1.44
CA ALA A 84 -7.81 -10.94 -0.60
C ALA A 84 -7.62 -10.10 0.66
N ALA A 85 -7.74 -8.77 0.55
CA ALA A 85 -7.62 -7.89 1.70
C ALA A 85 -8.72 -8.15 2.72
N LEU A 86 -9.97 -8.28 2.26
CA LEU A 86 -11.08 -8.58 3.16
C LEU A 86 -10.93 -9.95 3.82
N GLU A 87 -10.49 -10.95 3.08
CA GLU A 87 -10.24 -12.28 3.63
C GLU A 87 -9.13 -12.28 4.67
N ALA A 88 -8.16 -11.37 4.53
CA ALA A 88 -7.07 -11.21 5.49
C ALA A 88 -7.45 -10.30 6.67
N GLY A 89 -8.69 -9.83 6.75
CA GLY A 89 -9.15 -8.97 7.83
C GLY A 89 -8.70 -7.51 7.73
N LYS A 90 -8.36 -7.05 6.52
CA LYS A 90 -7.92 -5.66 6.31
C LYS A 90 -9.07 -4.78 5.83
N ASN A 91 -8.89 -3.50 6.03
CA ASN A 91 -9.86 -2.51 5.56
C ASN A 91 -9.38 -1.79 4.31
#